data_0d4366f5948559a2b2b1f157a7e03848
#
_entry.id   0d4366f5948559a2b2b1f157a7e03848
#
_cell.length_a   1.000
_cell.length_b   1.000
_cell.length_c   1.000
_cell.angle_alpha   90.00
_cell.angle_beta   90.00
_cell.angle_gamma   90.00
#
_symmetry.space_group_name_H-M   'P 1'
#
loop_
_entity.id
_entity.type
_entity.pdbx_description
1 polymer ?
#
loop_
_entity_poly.entity_id
_entity_poly.type
_entity_poly.pdbx_seq_one_letter_code
_entity_poly.pdbx_strand_id
1 'polypeptide(L)'
;QRQMCIRDRSILLENEPGALSRVVGLFSARGYNIESLTVAPSEDPTVSRMTIVSPGSTEIIEQITKHLNRLIEVIKVVDLTEGEYAERELMLVKVRAVGKDREEMKRLNDIFRGRIIDVTDKTYTIELTGNSDKLDAFLKAVDKECILEMVRTGSCGIGRGDRMLHL
;
A
#
# COMPACT_ATOMS: atom_id res chain seq x y z
N GLN A 1 -4.07 25.56 8.88
CA GLN A 1 -4.09 24.08 8.87
C GLN A 1 -3.08 23.60 7.85
N ARG A 2 -1.95 23.04 8.32
CA ARG A 2 -0.98 22.39 7.46
C ARG A 2 -1.65 21.11 6.91
N GLN A 3 -1.93 21.08 5.62
CA GLN A 3 -2.42 19.88 4.97
C GLN A 3 -1.36 18.79 5.10
N MET A 4 -1.68 17.72 5.81
CA MET A 4 -0.86 16.51 5.81
C MET A 4 -0.99 15.83 4.46
N CYS A 5 0.08 15.84 3.68
CA CYS A 5 0.14 15.12 2.42
C CYS A 5 0.59 13.69 2.67
N ILE A 6 -0.13 12.75 2.10
CA ILE A 6 0.30 11.35 2.04
C ILE A 6 1.24 11.23 0.85
N ARG A 7 2.41 10.67 1.06
CA ARG A 7 3.40 10.50 -0.01
C ARG A 7 3.92 9.08 -0.10
N ASP A 8 4.02 8.61 -1.33
CA ASP A 8 4.55 7.30 -1.68
C ASP A 8 6.02 7.42 -2.08
N ARG A 9 6.88 6.68 -1.39
CA ARG A 9 8.30 6.59 -1.75
C ARG A 9 8.66 5.21 -2.18
N SER A 10 9.37 5.12 -3.29
CA SER A 10 9.96 3.89 -3.76
C SER A 10 11.45 3.86 -3.38
N ILE A 11 11.87 2.79 -2.77
CA ILE A 11 13.23 2.62 -2.26
C ILE A 11 13.82 1.33 -2.83
N LEU A 12 15.01 1.44 -3.40
CA LEU A 12 15.84 0.28 -3.69
C LEU A 12 16.82 0.09 -2.53
N LEU A 13 16.84 -1.10 -1.97
CA LEU A 13 17.73 -1.44 -0.86
C LEU A 13 18.38 -2.81 -1.08
N GLU A 14 19.51 -3.02 -0.45
CA GLU A 14 20.19 -4.31 -0.49
C GLU A 14 19.31 -5.40 0.11
N ASN A 15 19.19 -6.53 -0.57
CA ASN A 15 18.44 -7.68 -0.07
C ASN A 15 19.30 -8.49 0.90
N GLU A 16 19.58 -7.90 2.05
CA GLU A 16 20.42 -8.46 3.09
C GLU A 16 19.68 -8.49 4.44
N PRO A 17 20.06 -9.41 5.34
CA PRO A 17 19.52 -9.41 6.68
C PRO A 17 19.72 -8.07 7.39
N GLY A 18 18.67 -7.53 7.98
CA GLY A 18 18.70 -6.28 8.73
C GLY A 18 18.46 -5.02 7.92
N ALA A 19 18.50 -5.05 6.59
CA ALA A 19 18.24 -3.86 5.76
C ALA A 19 16.85 -3.28 6.01
N LEU A 20 15.82 -4.11 5.97
CA LEU A 20 14.45 -3.70 6.27
C LEU A 20 14.33 -3.14 7.70
N SER A 21 14.92 -3.80 8.67
CA SER A 21 14.94 -3.37 10.07
C SER A 21 15.55 -1.98 10.25
N ARG A 22 16.60 -1.66 9.50
CA ARG A 22 17.24 -0.34 9.57
C ARG A 22 16.34 0.75 9.02
N VAL A 23 15.67 0.50 7.90
CA VAL A 23 14.72 1.46 7.32
C VAL A 23 13.55 1.70 8.27
N VAL A 24 12.92 0.64 8.76
CA VAL A 24 11.80 0.73 9.70
C VAL A 24 12.24 1.38 11.02
N GLY A 25 13.41 1.02 11.51
CA GLY A 25 13.99 1.58 12.73
C GLY A 25 14.25 3.09 12.63
N LEU A 26 14.62 3.57 11.45
CA LEU A 26 14.79 5.01 11.19
C LEU A 26 13.47 5.77 11.41
N PHE A 27 12.38 5.26 10.85
CA PHE A 27 11.05 5.86 11.03
C PHE A 27 10.64 5.83 12.50
N SER A 28 10.83 4.71 13.15
CA SER A 28 10.49 4.53 14.55
C SER A 28 11.27 5.46 15.47
N ALA A 29 12.59 5.55 15.28
CA ALA A 29 13.48 6.39 16.10
C ALA A 29 13.17 7.88 15.98
N ARG A 30 12.64 8.31 14.83
CA ARG A 30 12.30 9.70 14.55
C ARG A 30 10.83 10.03 14.80
N GLY A 31 10.03 9.07 15.23
CA GLY A 31 8.60 9.24 15.44
C GLY A 31 7.80 9.46 14.16
N TYR A 32 8.31 9.05 13.02
CA TYR A 32 7.60 9.11 11.76
C TYR A 32 6.61 7.95 11.65
N ASN A 33 5.40 8.23 11.18
CA ASN A 33 4.38 7.22 10.99
C ASN A 33 4.50 6.56 9.62
N ILE A 34 4.33 5.23 9.58
CA ILE A 34 4.23 4.46 8.35
C ILE A 34 2.78 3.99 8.22
N GLU A 35 2.08 4.43 7.18
CA GLU A 35 0.72 3.97 6.90
C GLU A 35 0.70 2.61 6.23
N SER A 36 1.60 2.39 5.30
CA SER A 36 1.77 1.10 4.66
C SER A 36 3.20 0.89 4.19
N LEU A 37 3.56 -0.37 4.09
CA LEU A 37 4.90 -0.80 3.69
C LEU A 37 4.78 -2.09 2.90
N THR A 38 5.34 -2.07 1.69
CA THR A 38 5.37 -3.23 0.80
C THR A 38 6.82 -3.45 0.35
N VAL A 39 7.34 -4.64 0.52
CA VAL A 39 8.72 -4.96 0.14
C VAL A 39 8.80 -6.35 -0.46
N ALA A 40 9.58 -6.48 -1.52
CA ALA A 40 9.88 -7.76 -2.16
C ALA A 40 11.20 -7.65 -2.93
N PRO A 41 11.87 -8.77 -3.22
CA PRO A 41 13.00 -8.75 -4.15
C PRO A 41 12.58 -8.17 -5.51
N SER A 42 13.48 -7.42 -6.11
CA SER A 42 13.28 -6.88 -7.45
C SER A 42 13.65 -7.91 -8.53
N GLU A 43 13.73 -7.47 -9.79
CA GLU A 43 14.25 -8.30 -10.89
C GLU A 43 15.70 -8.72 -10.69
N ASP A 44 16.45 -7.99 -9.87
CA ASP A 44 17.76 -8.39 -9.36
C ASP A 44 17.58 -8.97 -7.95
N PRO A 45 17.86 -10.26 -7.72
CA PRO A 45 17.62 -10.89 -6.41
C PRO A 45 18.49 -10.34 -5.28
N THR A 46 19.55 -9.60 -5.59
CA THR A 46 20.40 -8.94 -4.57
C THR A 46 19.83 -7.61 -4.09
N VAL A 47 18.78 -7.14 -4.76
CA VAL A 47 18.14 -5.83 -4.49
C VAL A 47 16.66 -6.02 -4.22
N SER A 48 16.18 -5.44 -3.14
CA SER A 48 14.76 -5.38 -2.82
C SER A 48 14.18 -4.02 -3.19
N ARG A 49 12.93 -4.02 -3.57
CA ARG A 49 12.17 -2.80 -3.82
C ARG A 49 11.09 -2.66 -2.76
N MET A 50 11.03 -1.47 -2.16
CA MET A 50 10.10 -1.13 -1.10
C MET A 50 9.27 0.08 -1.50
N THR A 51 8.00 0.06 -1.21
CA THR A 51 7.14 1.24 -1.28
C THR A 51 6.68 1.57 0.14
N ILE A 52 7.00 2.77 0.60
CA ILE A 52 6.56 3.27 1.91
C ILE A 52 5.59 4.42 1.69
N VAL A 53 4.42 4.31 2.29
CA VAL A 53 3.42 5.37 2.34
C VAL A 53 3.45 5.99 3.73
N SER A 54 3.75 7.27 3.80
CA SER A 54 3.80 8.00 5.06
C SER A 54 3.14 9.38 4.95
N PRO A 55 2.38 9.81 5.97
CA PRO A 55 1.87 11.16 6.03
C PRO A 55 2.94 12.11 6.55
N GLY A 56 2.85 13.37 6.20
CA GLY A 56 3.71 14.38 6.77
C GLY A 56 3.69 15.69 5.97
N SER A 57 4.27 16.73 6.56
CA SER A 57 4.53 17.98 5.85
C SER A 57 5.66 17.78 4.84
N THR A 58 5.78 18.67 3.87
CA THR A 58 6.89 18.65 2.90
C THR A 58 8.25 18.63 3.59
N GLU A 59 8.40 19.39 4.68
CA GLU A 59 9.63 19.47 5.47
C GLU A 59 10.01 18.12 6.12
N ILE A 60 9.03 17.45 6.73
CA ILE A 60 9.22 16.13 7.34
C ILE A 60 9.62 15.10 6.27
N ILE A 61 8.98 15.17 5.13
CA ILE A 61 9.22 14.27 4.00
C ILE A 61 10.63 14.44 3.44
N GLU A 62 11.09 15.67 3.30
CA GLU A 62 12.47 15.96 2.90
C GLU A 62 13.48 15.42 3.92
N GLN A 63 13.23 15.57 5.21
CA GLN A 63 14.06 15.01 6.26
C GLN A 63 14.13 13.49 6.19
N ILE A 64 12.99 12.82 6.01
CA ILE A 64 12.94 11.37 5.85
C ILE A 64 13.81 10.92 4.67
N THR A 65 13.68 11.59 3.54
CA THR A 65 14.47 11.28 2.33
C THR A 65 15.97 11.42 2.59
N LYS A 66 16.38 12.50 3.24
CA LYS A 66 17.77 12.72 3.62
C LYS A 66 18.32 11.63 4.54
N HIS A 67 17.53 11.22 5.53
CA HIS A 67 17.93 10.16 6.46
C HIS A 67 18.01 8.81 5.77
N LEU A 68 17.08 8.49 4.88
CA LEU A 68 17.11 7.26 4.10
C LEU A 68 18.36 7.18 3.23
N ASN A 69 18.72 8.27 2.57
CA ASN A 69 19.91 8.32 1.72
C ASN A 69 21.24 8.14 2.49
N ARG A 70 21.22 8.31 3.80
CA ARG A 70 22.40 8.09 4.66
C ARG A 70 22.59 6.65 5.08
N LEU A 71 21.58 5.81 4.92
CA LEU A 71 21.68 4.38 5.24
C LEU A 71 22.49 3.68 4.14
N ILE A 72 23.48 2.90 4.55
CA ILE A 72 24.37 2.19 3.61
C ILE A 72 23.58 1.20 2.76
N GLU A 73 22.58 0.56 3.35
CA GLU A 73 21.75 -0.44 2.70
C GLU A 73 20.78 0.14 1.67
N VAL A 74 20.54 1.46 1.72
CA VAL A 74 19.65 2.13 0.78
C VAL A 74 20.44 2.55 -0.45
N ILE A 75 20.06 2.00 -1.60
CA ILE A 75 20.73 2.27 -2.88
C ILE A 75 20.17 3.53 -3.52
N LYS A 76 18.83 3.66 -3.52
CA LYS A 76 18.15 4.78 -4.19
C LYS A 76 16.78 5.03 -3.57
N VAL A 77 16.39 6.29 -3.50
CA VAL A 77 15.07 6.73 -3.02
C VAL A 77 14.44 7.64 -4.06
N VAL A 78 13.18 7.39 -4.40
CA VAL A 78 12.40 8.26 -5.29
C VAL A 78 11.05 8.56 -4.62
N ASP A 79 10.68 9.83 -4.60
CA ASP A 79 9.33 10.25 -4.23
C ASP A 79 8.44 10.10 -5.48
N LEU A 80 7.56 9.11 -5.47
CA LEU A 80 6.67 8.82 -6.60
C LEU A 80 5.65 9.92 -6.81
N THR A 81 5.25 10.62 -5.75
CA THR A 81 4.22 11.67 -5.81
C THR A 81 4.71 12.96 -6.50
N GLU A 82 6.00 13.12 -6.74
CA GLU A 82 6.55 14.25 -7.50
C GLU A 82 6.35 14.14 -9.01
N GLY A 83 5.72 13.09 -9.49
CA GLY A 83 5.45 12.89 -10.91
C GLY A 83 4.27 11.96 -11.11
N GLU A 84 4.03 11.58 -12.35
CA GLU A 84 3.00 10.60 -12.67
C GLU A 84 3.46 9.21 -12.29
N TYR A 85 2.61 8.49 -11.57
CA TYR A 85 2.89 7.12 -11.14
C TYR A 85 1.60 6.29 -11.07
N ALA A 86 1.77 4.98 -11.08
CA ALA A 86 0.68 4.04 -10.83
C ALA A 86 0.90 3.39 -9.47
N GLU A 87 -0.14 3.34 -8.67
CA GLU A 87 -0.14 2.59 -7.43
C GLU A 87 -1.24 1.55 -7.45
N ARG A 88 -0.98 0.42 -6.81
CA ARG A 88 -1.98 -0.64 -6.63
C ARG A 88 -1.82 -1.27 -5.26
N GLU A 89 -2.94 -1.67 -4.72
CA GLU A 89 -3.04 -2.40 -3.46
C GLU A 89 -4.01 -3.56 -3.63
N LEU A 90 -3.72 -4.69 -3.02
CA LEU A 90 -4.61 -5.83 -2.96
C LEU A 90 -5.32 -5.84 -1.60
N MET A 91 -6.63 -6.05 -1.61
CA MET A 91 -7.42 -6.25 -0.40
C MET A 91 -8.20 -7.56 -0.52
N LEU A 92 -8.20 -8.33 0.56
CA LEU A 92 -9.10 -9.46 0.74
C LEU A 92 -10.06 -9.11 1.87
N VAL A 93 -11.34 -9.19 1.60
CA VAL A 93 -12.37 -8.85 2.59
C VAL A 93 -13.43 -9.95 2.64
N LYS A 94 -13.71 -10.42 3.85
CA LYS A 94 -14.76 -11.37 4.11
C LYS A 94 -15.99 -10.60 4.57
N VAL A 95 -17.09 -10.78 3.87
CA VAL A 95 -18.35 -10.10 4.14
C VAL A 95 -19.45 -11.09 4.45
N ARG A 96 -20.36 -10.67 5.33
CA ARG A 96 -21.59 -11.41 5.58
C ARG A 96 -22.47 -11.34 4.33
N ALA A 97 -22.92 -12.49 3.87
CA ALA A 97 -23.72 -12.62 2.66
C ALA A 97 -24.91 -13.55 2.91
N VAL A 98 -25.87 -13.04 3.69
CA VAL A 98 -27.09 -13.76 4.08
C VAL A 98 -28.30 -12.93 3.70
N GLY A 99 -29.34 -13.57 3.15
CA GLY A 99 -30.57 -12.89 2.79
C GLY A 99 -30.36 -11.75 1.79
N LYS A 100 -30.85 -10.58 2.12
CA LYS A 100 -30.71 -9.38 1.27
C LYS A 100 -29.27 -8.92 1.10
N ASP A 101 -28.44 -9.15 2.10
CA ASP A 101 -27.03 -8.77 2.06
C ASP A 101 -26.27 -9.55 0.98
N ARG A 102 -26.71 -10.76 0.67
CA ARG A 102 -26.07 -11.59 -0.34
C ARG A 102 -26.10 -10.96 -1.73
N GLU A 103 -27.24 -10.47 -2.15
CA GLU A 103 -27.40 -9.78 -3.43
C GLU A 103 -26.68 -8.43 -3.43
N GLU A 104 -26.76 -7.71 -2.32
CA GLU A 104 -26.11 -6.42 -2.17
C GLU A 104 -24.58 -6.55 -2.24
N MET A 105 -24.00 -7.55 -1.58
CA MET A 105 -22.54 -7.78 -1.63
C MET A 105 -22.09 -8.17 -3.04
N LYS A 106 -22.88 -8.97 -3.74
CA LYS A 106 -22.58 -9.29 -5.14
C LYS A 106 -22.64 -8.05 -6.03
N ARG A 107 -23.65 -7.20 -5.82
CA ARG A 107 -23.81 -5.95 -6.57
C ARG A 107 -22.60 -5.02 -6.36
N LEU A 108 -22.18 -4.83 -5.12
CA LEU A 108 -21.01 -4.00 -4.79
C LEU A 108 -19.73 -4.60 -5.37
N ASN A 109 -19.56 -5.92 -5.29
CA ASN A 109 -18.43 -6.60 -5.92
C ASN A 109 -18.36 -6.30 -7.43
N ASP A 110 -19.48 -6.36 -8.12
CA ASP A 110 -19.54 -6.13 -9.56
C ASP A 110 -19.24 -4.65 -9.90
N ILE A 111 -19.81 -3.72 -9.13
CA ILE A 111 -19.59 -2.27 -9.31
C ILE A 111 -18.10 -1.93 -9.19
N PHE A 112 -17.43 -2.46 -8.18
CA PHE A 112 -16.02 -2.19 -7.92
C PHE A 112 -15.07 -3.12 -8.68
N ARG A 113 -15.61 -4.02 -9.50
CA ARG A 113 -14.86 -4.98 -10.30
C ARG A 113 -13.97 -5.90 -9.45
N GLY A 114 -14.52 -6.31 -8.31
CA GLY A 114 -13.90 -7.31 -7.45
C GLY A 114 -14.12 -8.73 -7.96
N ARG A 115 -13.47 -9.67 -7.30
CA ARG A 115 -13.65 -11.10 -7.56
C ARG A 115 -14.08 -11.78 -6.27
N ILE A 116 -15.15 -12.55 -6.35
CA ILE A 116 -15.55 -13.41 -5.25
C ILE A 116 -14.73 -14.69 -5.35
N ILE A 117 -13.80 -14.89 -4.41
CA ILE A 117 -12.84 -16.00 -4.44
C ILE A 117 -13.25 -17.16 -3.53
N ASP A 118 -14.18 -16.92 -2.61
CA ASP A 118 -14.72 -17.95 -1.73
C ASP A 118 -16.17 -17.65 -1.43
N VAL A 119 -16.98 -18.71 -1.39
CA VAL A 119 -18.43 -18.62 -1.19
C VAL A 119 -18.86 -19.67 -0.20
N THR A 120 -19.55 -19.25 0.85
CA THR A 120 -20.30 -20.16 1.72
C THR A 120 -21.77 -19.75 1.73
N ASP A 121 -22.59 -20.49 2.45
CA ASP A 121 -24.01 -20.13 2.63
C ASP A 121 -24.20 -18.82 3.41
N LYS A 122 -23.17 -18.34 4.13
CA LYS A 122 -23.23 -17.16 5.00
C LYS A 122 -22.27 -16.05 4.61
N THR A 123 -21.23 -16.34 3.83
CA THR A 123 -20.15 -15.38 3.56
C THR A 123 -19.71 -15.39 2.11
N TYR A 124 -19.19 -14.23 1.69
CA TYR A 124 -18.33 -14.11 0.51
C TYR A 124 -16.95 -13.61 0.96
N THR A 125 -15.91 -14.11 0.33
CA THR A 125 -14.58 -13.49 0.39
C THR A 125 -14.32 -12.83 -0.94
N ILE A 126 -14.07 -11.52 -0.91
CA ILE A 126 -13.89 -10.67 -2.09
C ILE A 126 -12.44 -10.26 -2.19
N GLU A 127 -11.85 -10.44 -3.37
CA GLU A 127 -10.55 -9.90 -3.74
C GLU A 127 -10.77 -8.62 -4.53
N LEU A 128 -10.14 -7.51 -4.10
CA LEU A 128 -10.24 -6.22 -4.76
C LEU A 128 -8.86 -5.61 -4.92
N THR A 129 -8.55 -5.17 -6.13
CA THR A 129 -7.29 -4.51 -6.46
C THR A 129 -7.58 -3.12 -7.02
N GLY A 130 -6.80 -2.14 -6.61
CA GLY A 130 -6.90 -0.77 -7.07
C GLY A 130 -5.98 0.15 -6.28
N ASN A 131 -6.16 1.45 -6.47
CA ASN A 131 -5.50 2.42 -5.59
C ASN A 131 -6.20 2.43 -4.22
N SER A 132 -5.58 3.05 -3.23
CA SER A 132 -6.14 3.09 -1.87
C SER A 132 -7.51 3.76 -1.81
N ASP A 133 -7.76 4.78 -2.64
CA ASP A 133 -9.06 5.46 -2.69
C ASP A 133 -10.19 4.52 -3.12
N LYS A 134 -9.93 3.67 -4.10
CA LYS A 134 -10.90 2.66 -4.54
C LYS A 134 -11.22 1.66 -3.43
N LEU A 135 -10.21 1.17 -2.74
CA LEU A 135 -10.39 0.21 -1.64
C LEU A 135 -11.14 0.85 -0.47
N ASP A 136 -10.81 2.08 -0.13
CA ASP A 136 -11.50 2.84 0.91
C ASP A 136 -12.96 3.11 0.53
N ALA A 137 -13.21 3.43 -0.73
CA ALA A 137 -14.59 3.64 -1.24
C ALA A 137 -15.42 2.37 -1.14
N PHE A 138 -14.84 1.21 -1.45
CA PHE A 138 -15.51 -0.08 -1.28
C PHE A 138 -15.90 -0.32 0.17
N LEU A 139 -14.98 -0.12 1.10
CA LEU A 139 -15.23 -0.31 2.53
C LEU A 139 -16.30 0.63 3.06
N LYS A 140 -16.38 1.86 2.54
CA LYS A 140 -17.44 2.81 2.89
C LYS A 140 -18.80 2.41 2.34
N ALA A 141 -18.84 1.78 1.16
CA ALA A 141 -20.07 1.34 0.53
C ALA A 141 -20.67 0.09 1.21
N VAL A 142 -19.83 -0.73 1.84
CA VAL A 142 -20.26 -1.90 2.59
C VAL A 142 -20.71 -1.49 3.98
N ASP A 143 -21.86 -2.02 4.43
CA ASP A 143 -22.29 -1.84 5.81
C ASP A 143 -21.23 -2.43 6.75
N LYS A 144 -20.81 -1.62 7.73
CA LYS A 144 -19.76 -2.01 8.68
C LYS A 144 -20.06 -3.31 9.42
N GLU A 145 -21.32 -3.57 9.70
CA GLU A 145 -21.75 -4.80 10.36
C GLU A 145 -21.55 -6.05 9.48
N CYS A 146 -21.48 -5.86 8.18
CA CYS A 146 -21.25 -6.93 7.24
C CYS A 146 -19.79 -7.28 7.02
N ILE A 147 -18.87 -6.42 7.43
CA ILE A 147 -17.42 -6.70 7.32
C ILE A 147 -17.00 -7.60 8.48
N LEU A 148 -16.65 -8.83 8.15
CA LEU A 148 -16.23 -9.82 9.15
C LEU A 148 -14.73 -9.80 9.39
N GLU A 149 -13.97 -9.66 8.33
CA GLU A 149 -12.51 -9.65 8.38
C GLU A 149 -11.97 -8.97 7.13
N MET A 150 -10.85 -8.30 7.26
CA MET A 150 -10.20 -7.60 6.14
C MET A 150 -8.69 -7.64 6.30
N VAL A 151 -7.99 -7.85 5.19
CA VAL A 151 -6.54 -7.72 5.11
C VAL A 151 -6.14 -6.93 3.87
N ARG A 152 -5.16 -6.06 4.01
CA ARG A 152 -4.61 -5.24 2.93
C ARG A 152 -3.11 -5.44 2.85
N THR A 153 -2.58 -5.47 1.64
CA THR A 153 -1.13 -5.61 1.41
C THR A 153 -0.34 -4.33 1.66
N GLY A 154 -0.99 -3.18 1.58
CA GLY A 154 -0.31 -1.92 1.40
C GLY A 154 -0.08 -1.61 -0.07
N SER A 155 0.16 -0.34 -0.38
CA SER A 155 0.33 0.13 -1.76
C SER A 155 1.71 -0.19 -2.29
N CYS A 156 1.80 -0.64 -3.54
CA CYS A 156 3.02 -0.65 -4.31
C CYS A 156 2.90 0.35 -5.46
N GLY A 157 4.00 1.00 -5.80
CA GLY A 157 4.00 2.05 -6.80
C GLY A 157 5.12 1.94 -7.80
N ILE A 158 4.85 2.43 -9.00
CA ILE A 158 5.80 2.48 -10.10
C ILE A 158 5.59 3.76 -10.92
N GLY A 159 6.67 4.42 -11.31
CA GLY A 159 6.58 5.61 -12.17
C GLY A 159 5.99 5.28 -13.54
N ARG A 160 5.30 6.25 -14.13
CA ARG A 160 4.71 6.09 -15.47
C ARG A 160 5.73 6.43 -16.56
N GLY A 161 5.50 5.84 -17.75
CA GLY A 161 6.30 6.11 -18.94
C GLY A 161 7.76 5.70 -18.75
N ASP A 162 8.65 6.62 -19.09
CA ASP A 162 10.10 6.40 -19.00
C ASP A 162 10.68 6.62 -17.61
N ARG A 163 9.87 6.99 -16.65
CA ARG A 163 10.28 7.21 -15.27
C ARG A 163 10.52 5.86 -14.58
N MET A 164 11.77 5.50 -14.40
CA MET A 164 12.19 4.22 -13.86
C MET A 164 13.07 4.37 -12.63
N LEU A 165 12.91 3.48 -11.67
CA LEU A 165 13.79 3.31 -10.54
C LEU A 165 14.63 2.04 -10.77
N HIS A 166 15.89 2.23 -11.14
CA HIS A 166 16.82 1.13 -11.42
C HIS A 166 18.23 1.48 -10.93
N LEU A 167 19.10 0.48 -10.89
CA LEU A 167 20.50 0.62 -10.48
C LEU A 167 21.31 1.50 -11.42
#